data_12161ac45068fa0397d5a9202d19570d
#
_entry.id   12161ac45068fa0397d5a9202d19570d
#
_cell.length_a   1.000
_cell.length_b   1.000
_cell.length_c   1.000
_cell.angle_alpha   90.00
_cell.angle_beta   90.00
_cell.angle_gamma   90.00
#
_symmetry.space_group_name_H-M   'P 1'
#
loop_
_entity.id
_entity.type
_entity.pdbx_description
1 polymer ?
#
loop_
_entity_poly.entity_id
_entity_poly.type
_entity_poly.pdbx_seq_one_letter_code
_entity_poly.pdbx_strand_id
1 'polypeptide(L)'
;RQINPNFYQVIKQFSPFGPGNMAPVFKTNGVVDLGYARLVGKNEKHHLKLSITYPEISLPPYPAIAFQLADFFEYIREGNRFNICYHIEENEWNGNTSLQLNIKDIKKSEPELN
;
A
#
# COMPACT_ATOMS: atom_id res chain seq x y z
N ARG A 1 3.45 -19.07 -7.22
CA ARG A 1 2.85 -17.79 -6.91
C ARG A 1 3.25 -16.76 -7.96
N GLN A 2 2.38 -15.95 -8.27
CA GLN A 2 2.58 -15.04 -9.35
C GLN A 2 2.94 -13.65 -8.86
N ILE A 3 4.07 -13.17 -9.31
CA ILE A 3 4.37 -11.77 -9.13
C ILE A 3 3.40 -11.01 -10.00
N ASN A 4 2.70 -10.11 -9.41
CA ASN A 4 1.63 -9.50 -10.12
C ASN A 4 2.07 -8.21 -10.81
N PRO A 5 2.56 -8.29 -12.05
CA PRO A 5 2.88 -7.07 -12.78
C PRO A 5 1.62 -6.26 -13.05
N ASN A 6 0.48 -6.87 -12.86
CA ASN A 6 -0.78 -6.19 -13.05
C ASN A 6 -1.09 -5.19 -11.96
N PHE A 7 -0.29 -5.15 -10.91
CA PHE A 7 -0.47 -4.15 -9.88
C PHE A 7 -0.60 -2.77 -10.52
N TYR A 8 0.36 -2.44 -11.37
CA TYR A 8 0.33 -1.17 -12.08
C TYR A 8 -0.80 -1.12 -13.10
N GLN A 9 -1.03 -2.23 -13.79
CA GLN A 9 -2.10 -2.27 -14.79
C GLN A 9 -3.47 -2.16 -14.17
N VAL A 10 -3.66 -2.75 -12.99
CA VAL A 10 -4.93 -2.62 -12.28
C VAL A 10 -5.19 -1.16 -11.94
N ILE A 11 -4.16 -0.47 -11.49
CA ILE A 11 -4.30 0.94 -11.17
C ILE A 11 -4.73 1.72 -12.39
N LYS A 12 -4.07 1.49 -13.52
CA LYS A 12 -4.40 2.21 -14.75
C LYS A 12 -5.81 1.87 -15.23
N GLN A 13 -6.23 0.65 -15.03
CA GLN A 13 -7.52 0.20 -15.53
C GLN A 13 -8.67 0.88 -14.82
N PHE A 14 -8.53 1.13 -13.54
CA PHE A 14 -9.61 1.68 -12.74
C PHE A 14 -9.48 3.17 -12.47
N SER A 15 -8.43 3.78 -12.96
CA SER A 15 -8.21 5.20 -12.78
C SER A 15 -8.72 5.97 -14.00
N PRO A 16 -9.28 7.16 -13.86
CA PRO A 16 -9.57 7.83 -12.60
C PRO A 16 -10.89 7.34 -12.01
N PHE A 17 -11.01 7.49 -10.71
CA PHE A 17 -12.25 7.15 -10.02
C PHE A 17 -13.10 8.40 -9.96
N GLY A 18 -14.26 8.34 -10.61
CA GLY A 18 -15.11 9.50 -10.67
C GLY A 18 -15.88 9.75 -9.39
N PRO A 19 -16.38 10.97 -9.23
CA PRO A 19 -17.24 11.26 -8.10
C PRO A 19 -18.50 10.42 -8.16
N GLY A 20 -18.94 9.97 -7.01
CA GLY A 20 -20.12 9.13 -6.94
C GLY A 20 -19.88 7.67 -7.17
N ASN A 21 -18.71 7.33 -7.66
CA ASN A 21 -18.31 5.93 -7.79
C ASN A 21 -17.55 5.53 -6.55
N MET A 22 -17.91 4.38 -6.03
CA MET A 22 -17.15 3.83 -4.91
C MET A 22 -15.87 3.24 -5.45
N ALA A 23 -14.76 3.69 -4.90
CA ALA A 23 -13.48 3.12 -5.29
C ALA A 23 -13.45 1.65 -4.88
N PRO A 24 -13.00 0.77 -5.77
CA PRO A 24 -12.93 -0.64 -5.42
C PRO A 24 -11.88 -0.88 -4.35
N VAL A 25 -12.08 -1.96 -3.60
CA VAL A 25 -11.10 -2.42 -2.62
C VAL A 25 -10.30 -3.53 -3.27
N PHE A 26 -8.99 -3.38 -3.24
CA PHE A 26 -8.06 -4.35 -3.81
C PHE A 26 -7.36 -5.10 -2.70
N LYS A 27 -6.95 -6.32 -3.00
CA LYS A 27 -6.12 -7.13 -2.10
C LYS A 27 -4.83 -7.48 -2.80
N THR A 28 -3.73 -7.30 -2.10
CA THR A 28 -2.43 -7.68 -2.62
C THR A 28 -1.64 -8.34 -1.50
N ASN A 29 -1.10 -9.50 -1.80
CA ASN A 29 -0.38 -10.30 -0.81
C ASN A 29 1.12 -10.23 -1.03
N GLY A 30 1.85 -10.33 0.06
CA GLY A 30 3.29 -10.52 -0.03
C GLY A 30 4.07 -9.28 -0.40
N VAL A 31 3.60 -8.11 0.00
CA VAL A 31 4.32 -6.88 -0.23
C VAL A 31 5.24 -6.58 0.94
N VAL A 32 6.17 -5.67 0.71
CA VAL A 32 7.05 -5.17 1.77
C VAL A 32 7.09 -3.66 1.69
N ASP A 33 7.54 -3.05 2.77
CA ASP A 33 7.90 -1.64 2.74
C ASP A 33 9.38 -1.54 2.35
N LEU A 34 9.68 -0.52 1.55
CA LEU A 34 11.03 -0.38 1.00
C LEU A 34 12.04 0.13 2.03
N GLY A 35 11.64 0.28 3.28
CA GLY A 35 12.54 0.74 4.32
C GLY A 35 12.26 2.14 4.79
N TYR A 36 11.13 2.70 4.37
CA TYR A 36 10.77 4.07 4.71
C TYR A 36 9.53 4.15 5.60
N ALA A 37 9.12 3.03 6.18
CA ALA A 37 7.96 3.02 7.06
C ALA A 37 8.17 3.99 8.22
N ARG A 38 7.14 4.76 8.52
CA ARG A 38 7.22 5.69 9.64
C ARG A 38 5.84 5.94 10.21
N LEU A 39 5.83 6.30 11.46
CA LEU A 39 4.60 6.66 12.15
C LEU A 39 4.34 8.14 11.95
N VAL A 40 3.10 8.48 11.67
CA VAL A 40 2.69 9.86 11.47
C VAL A 40 1.41 10.13 12.21
N GLY A 41 1.15 11.38 12.49
CA GLY A 41 -0.05 11.80 13.20
C GLY A 41 0.20 13.14 13.86
N LYS A 42 -0.88 13.83 14.17
CA LYS A 42 -0.75 15.17 14.73
C LYS A 42 -0.31 15.13 16.17
N ASN A 43 -1.13 14.56 17.03
CA ASN A 43 -0.84 14.52 18.46
C ASN A 43 -0.32 13.18 18.88
N GLU A 44 -0.90 12.13 18.33
CA GLU A 44 -0.47 10.78 18.56
C GLU A 44 -0.17 10.15 17.21
N LYS A 45 0.85 9.34 17.18
CA LYS A 45 1.30 8.78 15.92
C LYS A 45 0.66 7.41 15.73
N HIS A 46 -0.58 7.42 15.24
CA HIS A 46 -1.37 6.21 15.04
C HIS A 46 -1.40 5.73 13.60
N HIS A 47 -0.81 6.49 12.69
CA HIS A 47 -0.92 6.19 11.28
C HIS A 47 0.43 5.82 10.73
N LEU A 48 0.41 5.05 9.63
CA LEU A 48 1.64 4.61 8.98
C LEU A 48 1.77 5.24 7.62
N LYS A 49 2.97 5.67 7.29
CA LYS A 49 3.33 5.99 5.91
C LYS A 49 4.31 4.96 5.44
N LEU A 50 4.05 4.42 4.26
CA LEU A 50 4.79 3.27 3.74
C LEU A 50 5.14 3.51 2.28
N SER A 51 6.13 2.76 1.82
CA SER A 51 6.47 2.68 0.40
C SER A 51 6.36 1.22 0.01
N ILE A 52 5.29 0.88 -0.67
CA ILE A 52 4.90 -0.51 -0.89
C ILE A 52 5.50 -1.01 -2.19
N THR A 53 6.12 -2.17 -2.13
CA THR A 53 6.70 -2.79 -3.30
C THR A 53 6.73 -4.30 -3.13
N TYR A 54 7.08 -4.99 -4.20
CA TYR A 54 7.38 -6.42 -4.17
C TYR A 54 8.89 -6.58 -4.15
N PRO A 55 9.43 -7.39 -3.25
CA PRO A 55 10.88 -7.54 -3.21
C PRO A 55 11.44 -8.22 -4.46
N GLU A 56 10.60 -8.96 -5.20
CA GLU A 56 11.07 -9.69 -6.37
C GLU A 56 11.09 -8.86 -7.65
N ILE A 57 10.49 -7.68 -7.63
CA ILE A 57 10.32 -6.88 -8.84
C ILE A 57 10.97 -5.54 -8.66
N SER A 58 11.71 -5.12 -9.68
CA SER A 58 12.37 -3.82 -9.64
C SER A 58 11.45 -2.75 -10.21
N LEU A 59 10.40 -2.45 -9.48
CA LEU A 59 9.47 -1.39 -9.86
C LEU A 59 9.52 -0.30 -8.81
N PRO A 60 9.19 0.94 -9.20
CA PRO A 60 9.12 1.99 -8.19
C PRO A 60 8.06 1.66 -7.14
N PRO A 61 8.32 1.99 -5.90
CA PRO A 61 7.34 1.74 -4.86
C PRO A 61 6.17 2.70 -4.97
N TYR A 62 5.05 2.30 -4.40
CA TYR A 62 3.88 3.16 -4.31
C TYR A 62 3.77 3.75 -2.92
N PRO A 63 3.61 5.07 -2.81
CA PRO A 63 3.37 5.64 -1.49
C PRO A 63 2.04 5.17 -0.94
N ALA A 64 2.00 4.93 0.34
CA ALA A 64 0.81 4.41 0.98
C ALA A 64 0.63 5.05 2.34
N ILE A 65 -0.63 5.19 2.73
CA ILE A 65 -1.00 5.64 4.05
C ILE A 65 -1.93 4.60 4.66
N ALA A 66 -1.70 4.29 5.92
CA ALA A 66 -2.55 3.34 6.63
C ALA A 66 -3.00 3.99 7.92
N PHE A 67 -4.26 4.43 7.95
CA PHE A 67 -4.79 5.14 9.09
C PHE A 67 -5.09 4.17 10.22
N GLN A 68 -4.61 4.52 11.42
CA GLN A 68 -4.90 3.78 12.65
C GLN A 68 -4.38 2.35 12.65
N LEU A 69 -3.31 2.11 11.90
CA LEU A 69 -2.72 0.78 11.83
C LEU A 69 -1.29 0.78 12.36
N ALA A 70 -1.02 1.68 13.30
CA ALA A 70 0.33 1.84 13.82
C ALA A 70 0.85 0.58 14.51
N ASP A 71 -0.04 -0.30 14.95
CA ASP A 71 0.38 -1.52 15.64
C ASP A 71 1.22 -2.43 14.76
N PHE A 72 1.14 -2.24 13.43
CA PHE A 72 1.92 -3.06 12.51
C PHE A 72 3.31 -2.49 12.22
N PHE A 73 3.62 -1.33 12.81
CA PHE A 73 4.86 -0.64 12.46
C PHE A 73 6.10 -1.49 12.67
N GLU A 74 6.20 -2.12 13.85
CA GLU A 74 7.41 -2.91 14.15
C GLU A 74 7.53 -4.09 13.20
N TYR A 75 6.42 -4.77 12.95
CA TYR A 75 6.44 -5.92 12.06
C TYR A 75 6.88 -5.51 10.66
N ILE A 76 6.39 -4.39 10.16
CA ILE A 76 6.68 -3.92 8.81
C ILE A 76 8.09 -3.42 8.69
N ARG A 77 8.56 -2.68 9.68
CA ARG A 77 9.90 -2.09 9.58
C ARG A 77 11.00 -3.15 9.66
N GLU A 78 10.67 -4.32 10.18
CA GLU A 78 11.62 -5.43 10.22
C GLU A 78 11.84 -6.08 8.87
N GLY A 79 11.09 -5.65 7.85
CA GLY A 79 11.26 -6.21 6.52
C GLY A 79 10.35 -7.39 6.22
N ASN A 80 9.40 -7.65 7.08
CA ASN A 80 8.50 -8.78 6.89
C ASN A 80 7.51 -8.49 5.77
N ARG A 81 7.08 -9.55 5.09
CA ARG A 81 6.03 -9.43 4.09
C ARG A 81 4.68 -9.36 4.77
N PHE A 82 3.78 -8.65 4.13
CA PHE A 82 2.42 -8.53 4.65
C PHE A 82 1.44 -8.42 3.50
N ASN A 83 0.17 -8.60 3.84
CA ASN A 83 -0.92 -8.53 2.87
C ASN A 83 -1.73 -7.27 3.17
N ILE A 84 -2.22 -6.64 2.11
CA ILE A 84 -2.95 -5.39 2.29
C ILE A 84 -4.27 -5.42 1.55
N CYS A 85 -5.25 -4.75 2.15
CA CYS A 85 -6.49 -4.37 1.49
C CYS A 85 -6.48 -2.86 1.38
N TYR A 86 -6.78 -2.32 0.21
CA TYR A 86 -6.54 -0.90 0.01
C TYR A 86 -7.41 -0.34 -1.09
N HIS A 87 -7.59 0.96 -1.03
CA HIS A 87 -8.12 1.76 -2.15
C HIS A 87 -6.96 2.45 -2.83
N ILE A 88 -7.18 2.80 -4.09
CA ILE A 88 -6.20 3.57 -4.84
C ILE A 88 -6.75 4.98 -4.99
N GLU A 89 -5.92 5.96 -4.64
CA GLU A 89 -6.32 7.36 -4.69
C GLU A 89 -5.42 8.11 -5.65
N GLU A 90 -6.00 9.06 -6.35
CA GLU A 90 -5.24 9.98 -7.18
C GLU A 90 -5.09 11.30 -6.47
N ASN A 91 -3.86 11.77 -6.42
CA ASN A 91 -3.56 13.08 -5.85
C ASN A 91 -3.08 14.00 -6.96
N GLU A 92 -3.62 15.20 -7.00
CA GLU A 92 -3.22 16.19 -7.97
C GLU A 92 -2.45 17.28 -7.26
N TRP A 93 -1.30 17.62 -7.80
CA TRP A 93 -0.46 18.66 -7.21
C TRP A 93 0.26 19.38 -8.34
N ASN A 94 0.00 20.68 -8.45
CA ASN A 94 0.65 21.52 -9.47
C ASN A 94 0.53 20.93 -10.87
N GLY A 95 -0.66 20.42 -11.20
CA GLY A 95 -0.89 19.86 -12.52
C GLY A 95 -0.38 18.45 -12.73
N ASN A 96 0.25 17.88 -11.72
CA ASN A 96 0.75 16.51 -11.80
C ASN A 96 -0.16 15.58 -11.01
N THR A 97 -0.37 14.39 -11.56
CA THR A 97 -1.20 13.40 -10.90
C THR A 97 -0.30 12.28 -10.40
N SER A 98 -0.50 11.88 -9.18
CA SER A 98 0.21 10.74 -8.61
C SER A 98 -0.78 9.81 -7.94
N LEU A 99 -0.37 8.57 -7.75
CA LEU A 99 -1.20 7.56 -7.14
C LEU A 99 -0.69 7.25 -5.75
N GLN A 100 -1.64 7.00 -4.85
CA GLN A 100 -1.32 6.66 -3.48
C GLN A 100 -2.26 5.56 -3.04
N LEU A 101 -1.75 4.63 -2.25
CA LEU A 101 -2.58 3.57 -1.71
C LEU A 101 -3.10 4.00 -0.35
N ASN A 102 -4.39 3.83 -0.15
CA ASN A 102 -5.01 4.05 1.15
C ASN A 102 -5.31 2.68 1.73
N ILE A 103 -4.45 2.22 2.63
CA ILE A 103 -4.51 0.87 3.15
C ILE A 103 -5.59 0.80 4.23
N LYS A 104 -6.51 -0.13 4.04
CA LYS A 104 -7.63 -0.29 4.96
C LYS A 104 -7.39 -1.39 5.97
N ASP A 105 -6.56 -2.36 5.62
CA ASP A 105 -6.27 -3.46 6.52
C ASP A 105 -4.94 -4.07 6.17
N ILE A 106 -4.27 -4.58 7.18
CA ILE A 106 -2.97 -5.23 7.04
C ILE A 106 -3.05 -6.55 7.75
N LYS A 107 -2.53 -7.60 7.10
CA LYS A 107 -2.40 -8.90 7.71
C LYS A 107 -1.00 -9.40 7.49
N LYS A 108 -0.46 -10.07 8.49
CA LYS A 108 0.85 -10.69 8.35
C LYS A 108 0.75 -11.79 7.33
N SER A 109 1.77 -11.88 6.47
CA SER A 109 1.83 -12.99 5.52
C SER A 109 2.10 -14.26 6.28
N GLU A 110 1.37 -15.31 5.90
CA GLU A 110 1.60 -16.62 6.49
C GLU A 110 2.85 -17.22 5.89
N PRO A 111 3.66 -17.87 6.72
CA PRO A 111 4.80 -18.58 6.15
C PRO A 111 4.31 -19.70 5.26
N GLU A 112 5.08 -19.96 4.22
CA GLU A 112 4.74 -21.06 3.35
C GLU A 112 5.00 -22.38 4.05
N LEU A 113 4.05 -23.26 3.91
CA LEU A 113 4.19 -24.60 4.46
C LEU A 113 4.73 -25.52 3.38
N ASN A 114 5.81 -26.17 3.69
CA ASN A 114 6.41 -27.10 2.73
C ASN A 114 6.40 -28.50 3.27
#